data_64065918263a1cbd2f7c4521ba68328c
#
_entry.id   64065918263a1cbd2f7c4521ba68328c
#
_cell.length_a   1.000
_cell.length_b   1.000
_cell.length_c   1.000
_cell.angle_alpha   90.00
_cell.angle_beta   90.00
_cell.angle_gamma   90.00
#
_symmetry.space_group_name_H-M   'P 1'
#
loop_
_entity.id
_entity.type
_entity.pdbx_description
1 polymer ?
#
loop_
_entity_poly.entity_id
_entity_poly.type
_entity_poly.pdbx_seq_one_letter_code
_entity_poly.pdbx_strand_id
1 'polypeptide(L)'
;MEPTDSLHISDSIRVKSRHYFSLQHIQSAALFTRQCYQIEKNYDRVFSNDLMADHWSYVKGAIFAAASFLEATINELFADTVDHPDGELASHLEVATRQLMADMWKRDIPRTAHYQIIEKFQIALTLARKSLLDLSRSPFQDVQTLIIIRNDLIHFEPVWTSIEAEKVHKRILSLQQEKKFALNPLITGALNPFYPDKCLGHGCAKWAISNSIEFVEDFFSRMGIPVLFDHIRSRLNTEP
;
A
#
# COMPACT_ATOMS: atom_id res chain seq x y z
N MET A 1 -56.24 -13.06 -42.50
CA MET A 1 -55.64 -13.55 -41.25
C MET A 1 -54.14 -13.26 -41.41
N GLU A 2 -53.73 -12.05 -40.98
CA GLU A 2 -52.35 -11.62 -41.09
C GLU A 2 -51.60 -12.09 -39.82
N PRO A 3 -50.35 -12.53 -39.93
CA PRO A 3 -49.54 -12.86 -38.76
C PRO A 3 -49.04 -11.59 -38.12
N THR A 4 -49.42 -11.38 -36.86
CA THR A 4 -48.82 -10.35 -35.97
C THR A 4 -47.40 -10.71 -35.65
N ASP A 5 -46.48 -9.98 -36.28
CA ASP A 5 -45.05 -9.99 -35.93
C ASP A 5 -44.87 -9.40 -34.54
N SER A 6 -44.67 -10.24 -33.56
CA SER A 6 -44.27 -9.81 -32.21
C SER A 6 -42.76 -9.51 -32.20
N LEU A 7 -42.42 -8.23 -32.26
CA LEU A 7 -41.04 -7.77 -32.00
C LEU A 7 -40.68 -8.08 -30.56
N HIS A 8 -39.88 -9.14 -30.35
CA HIS A 8 -39.19 -9.38 -29.10
C HIS A 8 -37.97 -8.46 -29.03
N ILE A 9 -38.13 -7.28 -28.42
CA ILE A 9 -37.01 -6.46 -28.01
C ILE A 9 -36.47 -7.05 -26.72
N SER A 10 -35.40 -7.84 -26.80
CA SER A 10 -34.60 -8.21 -25.63
C SER A 10 -33.59 -7.10 -25.33
N ASP A 11 -33.99 -6.09 -24.57
CA ASP A 11 -33.09 -5.12 -24.01
C ASP A 11 -32.23 -5.79 -22.94
N SER A 12 -31.08 -6.28 -23.32
CA SER A 12 -30.06 -6.72 -22.36
C SER A 12 -29.39 -5.49 -21.75
N ILE A 13 -29.86 -5.08 -20.57
CA ILE A 13 -29.20 -4.04 -19.77
C ILE A 13 -27.82 -4.58 -19.38
N ARG A 14 -26.76 -4.05 -19.98
CA ARG A 14 -25.37 -4.32 -19.57
C ARG A 14 -25.00 -3.33 -18.46
N VAL A 15 -25.00 -3.79 -17.22
CA VAL A 15 -24.48 -3.03 -16.08
C VAL A 15 -22.95 -3.16 -16.10
N LYS A 16 -22.23 -2.04 -16.21
CA LYS A 16 -20.78 -1.98 -16.01
C LYS A 16 -20.52 -1.46 -14.61
N SER A 17 -19.77 -2.18 -13.79
CA SER A 17 -19.29 -1.72 -12.49
C SER A 17 -17.78 -1.49 -12.57
N ARG A 18 -17.28 -0.44 -11.87
CA ARG A 18 -15.86 -0.15 -11.70
C ARG A 18 -15.50 -0.33 -10.22
N HIS A 19 -14.44 -1.05 -9.96
CA HIS A 19 -13.98 -1.33 -8.61
C HIS A 19 -12.66 -0.60 -8.35
N TYR A 20 -12.57 0.03 -7.16
CA TYR A 20 -11.38 0.68 -6.64
C TYR A 20 -10.95 -0.08 -5.39
N PHE A 21 -9.72 -0.56 -5.38
CA PHE A 21 -9.19 -1.38 -4.29
C PHE A 21 -8.26 -0.64 -3.33
N SER A 22 -7.80 0.56 -3.70
CA SER A 22 -6.91 1.34 -2.84
C SER A 22 -7.49 1.53 -1.44
N LEU A 23 -8.75 2.01 -1.33
CA LEU A 23 -9.42 2.21 -0.04
C LEU A 23 -9.62 0.89 0.74
N GLN A 24 -9.88 -0.20 0.04
CA GLN A 24 -10.04 -1.51 0.67
C GLN A 24 -8.70 -2.02 1.21
N HIS A 25 -7.62 -1.81 0.48
CA HIS A 25 -6.27 -2.20 0.92
C HIS A 25 -5.85 -1.46 2.19
N ILE A 26 -6.04 -0.13 2.26
CA ILE A 26 -5.62 0.61 3.46
C ILE A 26 -6.50 0.29 4.67
N GLN A 27 -7.80 0.02 4.48
CA GLN A 27 -8.68 -0.46 5.55
C GLN A 27 -8.28 -1.86 6.03
N SER A 28 -7.90 -2.76 5.11
CA SER A 28 -7.39 -4.08 5.44
C SER A 28 -6.09 -4.00 6.23
N ALA A 29 -5.16 -3.12 5.82
CA ALA A 29 -3.93 -2.87 6.55
C ALA A 29 -4.21 -2.43 8.00
N ALA A 30 -5.14 -1.48 8.19
CA ALA A 30 -5.53 -1.00 9.52
C ALA A 30 -6.19 -2.11 10.35
N LEU A 31 -7.05 -2.93 9.75
CA LEU A 31 -7.66 -4.07 10.42
C LEU A 31 -6.60 -5.05 10.93
N PHE A 32 -5.67 -5.47 10.07
CA PHE A 32 -4.61 -6.40 10.43
C PHE A 32 -3.70 -5.82 11.51
N THR A 33 -3.40 -4.53 11.46
CA THR A 33 -2.59 -3.86 12.47
C THR A 33 -3.29 -3.85 13.84
N ARG A 34 -4.62 -3.61 13.89
CA ARG A 34 -5.39 -3.71 15.14
C ARG A 34 -5.38 -5.13 15.71
N GLN A 35 -5.49 -6.16 14.86
CA GLN A 35 -5.42 -7.55 15.31
C GLN A 35 -4.02 -7.86 15.90
N CYS A 36 -2.97 -7.42 15.24
CA CYS A 36 -1.61 -7.52 15.75
C CYS A 36 -1.48 -6.82 17.13
N TYR A 37 -1.99 -5.59 17.25
CA TYR A 37 -2.02 -4.85 18.52
C TYR A 37 -2.71 -5.63 19.64
N GLN A 38 -3.88 -6.23 19.35
CA GLN A 38 -4.61 -7.00 20.34
C GLN A 38 -3.82 -8.22 20.85
N ILE A 39 -3.14 -8.91 19.93
CA ILE A 39 -2.27 -10.03 20.33
C ILE A 39 -1.14 -9.53 21.23
N GLU A 40 -0.43 -8.47 20.84
CA GLU A 40 0.70 -7.93 21.61
C GLU A 40 0.27 -7.40 22.98
N LYS A 41 -0.87 -6.69 23.03
CA LYS A 41 -1.42 -6.13 24.27
C LYS A 41 -1.85 -7.20 25.28
N ASN A 42 -2.42 -8.29 24.78
CA ASN A 42 -2.94 -9.37 25.62
C ASN A 42 -1.91 -10.50 25.85
N TYR A 43 -0.67 -10.32 25.39
CA TYR A 43 0.37 -11.32 25.54
C TYR A 43 0.78 -11.50 27.02
N ASP A 44 0.44 -12.64 27.57
CA ASP A 44 0.70 -13.03 28.96
C ASP A 44 2.05 -13.74 29.17
N ARG A 45 2.92 -13.69 28.17
CA ARG A 45 4.22 -14.39 28.09
C ARG A 45 4.12 -15.91 27.94
N VAL A 46 2.95 -16.43 27.63
CA VAL A 46 2.76 -17.83 27.24
C VAL A 46 2.91 -17.95 25.74
N PHE A 47 4.01 -18.52 25.32
CA PHE A 47 4.30 -18.74 23.90
C PHE A 47 3.49 -19.93 23.37
N SER A 48 2.85 -19.75 22.22
CA SER A 48 2.32 -20.87 21.42
C SER A 48 2.61 -20.65 19.94
N ASN A 49 2.76 -21.75 19.21
CA ASN A 49 2.98 -21.68 17.76
C ASN A 49 1.80 -21.05 17.03
N ASP A 50 0.58 -21.30 17.45
CA ASP A 50 -0.63 -20.73 16.85
C ASP A 50 -0.68 -19.23 17.04
N LEU A 51 -0.38 -18.74 18.25
CA LEU A 51 -0.31 -17.30 18.55
C LEU A 51 0.71 -16.60 17.64
N MET A 52 1.88 -17.21 17.47
CA MET A 52 2.92 -16.65 16.60
C MET A 52 2.53 -16.68 15.13
N ALA A 53 1.88 -17.75 14.67
CA ALA A 53 1.39 -17.86 13.31
C ALA A 53 0.35 -16.78 12.99
N ASP A 54 -0.60 -16.55 13.90
CA ASP A 54 -1.61 -15.50 13.79
C ASP A 54 -0.96 -14.10 13.79
N HIS A 55 -0.09 -13.84 14.75
CA HIS A 55 0.63 -12.57 14.86
C HIS A 55 1.40 -12.24 13.57
N TRP A 56 2.20 -13.18 13.06
CA TRP A 56 2.95 -12.98 11.82
C TRP A 56 2.04 -12.83 10.60
N SER A 57 0.91 -13.52 10.58
CA SER A 57 -0.06 -13.39 9.50
C SER A 57 -0.65 -11.98 9.45
N TYR A 58 -0.99 -11.40 10.61
CA TYR A 58 -1.50 -10.04 10.68
C TYR A 58 -0.44 -8.99 10.34
N VAL A 59 0.78 -9.12 10.85
CA VAL A 59 1.88 -8.18 10.53
C VAL A 59 2.18 -8.19 9.03
N LYS A 60 2.38 -9.38 8.44
CA LYS A 60 2.64 -9.52 7.00
C LYS A 60 1.46 -9.02 6.18
N GLY A 61 0.24 -9.37 6.59
CA GLY A 61 -0.98 -8.89 5.94
C GLY A 61 -1.08 -7.37 5.92
N ALA A 62 -0.74 -6.69 7.03
CA ALA A 62 -0.72 -5.23 7.12
C ALA A 62 0.32 -4.61 6.16
N ILE A 63 1.54 -5.16 6.12
CA ILE A 63 2.62 -4.70 5.24
C ILE A 63 2.23 -4.87 3.76
N PHE A 64 1.70 -6.04 3.39
CA PHE A 64 1.26 -6.30 2.02
C PHE A 64 0.12 -5.39 1.60
N ALA A 65 -0.87 -5.21 2.46
CA ALA A 65 -2.02 -4.35 2.18
C ALA A 65 -1.61 -2.87 2.08
N ALA A 66 -0.69 -2.38 2.93
CA ALA A 66 -0.16 -1.01 2.85
C ALA A 66 0.59 -0.76 1.53
N ALA A 67 1.43 -1.71 1.10
CA ALA A 67 2.11 -1.61 -0.20
C ALA A 67 1.13 -1.71 -1.38
N SER A 68 0.11 -2.57 -1.28
CA SER A 68 -0.94 -2.70 -2.29
C SER A 68 -1.81 -1.43 -2.39
N PHE A 69 -2.05 -0.74 -1.28
CA PHE A 69 -2.72 0.58 -1.28
C PHE A 69 -1.97 1.58 -2.15
N LEU A 70 -0.66 1.68 -1.99
CA LEU A 70 0.17 2.58 -2.80
C LEU A 70 0.08 2.24 -4.29
N GLU A 71 0.21 0.98 -4.64
CA GLU A 71 0.18 0.54 -6.03
C GLU A 71 -1.20 0.71 -6.66
N ALA A 72 -2.26 0.36 -5.94
CA ALA A 72 -3.63 0.55 -6.41
C ALA A 72 -3.94 2.04 -6.62
N THR A 73 -3.58 2.92 -5.67
CA THR A 73 -3.81 4.36 -5.77
C THR A 73 -3.26 4.96 -7.05
N ILE A 74 -2.02 4.69 -7.39
CA ILE A 74 -1.41 5.26 -8.58
C ILE A 74 -1.95 4.63 -9.87
N ASN A 75 -2.24 3.33 -9.86
CA ASN A 75 -2.83 2.65 -11.00
C ASN A 75 -4.27 3.15 -11.26
N GLU A 76 -5.07 3.37 -10.22
CA GLU A 76 -6.42 3.93 -10.30
C GLU A 76 -6.39 5.34 -10.90
N LEU A 77 -5.45 6.20 -10.45
CA LEU A 77 -5.29 7.53 -11.01
C LEU A 77 -5.01 7.50 -12.52
N PHE A 78 -4.06 6.68 -12.97
CA PHE A 78 -3.76 6.55 -14.41
C PHE A 78 -4.94 5.96 -15.19
N ALA A 79 -5.58 4.92 -14.67
CA ALA A 79 -6.71 4.27 -15.32
C ALA A 79 -7.90 5.23 -15.47
N ASP A 80 -8.15 6.08 -14.47
CA ASP A 80 -9.23 7.06 -14.51
C ASP A 80 -9.03 8.12 -15.58
N THR A 81 -7.80 8.45 -15.93
CA THR A 81 -7.56 9.39 -17.04
C THR A 81 -8.10 8.87 -18.39
N VAL A 82 -8.26 7.55 -18.55
CA VAL A 82 -8.80 6.90 -19.76
C VAL A 82 -10.28 6.61 -19.60
N ASP A 83 -10.64 5.94 -18.52
CA ASP A 83 -11.95 5.30 -18.38
C ASP A 83 -12.98 6.18 -17.65
N HIS A 84 -12.51 7.14 -16.86
CA HIS A 84 -13.35 8.01 -16.02
C HIS A 84 -12.76 9.42 -15.87
N PRO A 85 -12.52 10.15 -16.98
CA PRO A 85 -11.80 11.42 -16.98
C PRO A 85 -12.49 12.54 -16.18
N ASP A 86 -13.78 12.44 -15.95
CA ASP A 86 -14.59 13.39 -15.17
C ASP A 86 -14.87 12.88 -13.75
N GLY A 87 -14.22 11.78 -13.33
CA GLY A 87 -14.34 11.20 -12.00
C GLY A 87 -13.51 11.94 -10.94
N GLU A 88 -13.67 11.54 -9.68
CA GLU A 88 -13.06 12.21 -8.52
C GLU A 88 -11.54 12.34 -8.57
N LEU A 89 -10.84 11.40 -9.22
CA LEU A 89 -9.38 11.46 -9.35
C LEU A 89 -8.94 12.32 -10.55
N ALA A 90 -9.42 11.97 -11.72
CA ALA A 90 -8.89 12.55 -12.98
C ALA A 90 -9.40 13.95 -13.26
N SER A 91 -10.60 14.34 -12.77
CA SER A 91 -11.19 15.65 -13.03
C SER A 91 -10.38 16.82 -12.43
N HIS A 92 -9.59 16.58 -11.41
CA HIS A 92 -8.72 17.59 -10.78
C HIS A 92 -7.42 17.84 -11.55
N LEU A 93 -7.08 16.99 -12.51
CA LEU A 93 -5.89 17.17 -13.35
C LEU A 93 -6.12 18.19 -14.44
N GLU A 94 -5.09 18.98 -14.74
CA GLU A 94 -5.08 19.83 -15.93
C GLU A 94 -5.30 18.96 -17.19
N VAL A 95 -6.07 19.47 -18.16
CA VAL A 95 -6.45 18.73 -19.37
C VAL A 95 -5.25 18.14 -20.09
N ALA A 96 -4.17 18.92 -20.24
CA ALA A 96 -2.95 18.47 -20.92
C ALA A 96 -2.26 17.32 -20.15
N THR A 97 -2.19 17.42 -18.82
CA THR A 97 -1.62 16.36 -17.96
C THR A 97 -2.45 15.08 -18.04
N ARG A 98 -3.77 15.20 -17.94
CA ARG A 98 -4.71 14.08 -18.05
C ARG A 98 -4.57 13.37 -19.39
N GLN A 99 -4.46 14.13 -20.50
CA GLN A 99 -4.27 13.55 -21.82
C GLN A 99 -2.95 12.79 -21.94
N LEU A 100 -1.84 13.36 -21.44
CA LEU A 100 -0.53 12.70 -21.46
C LEU A 100 -0.55 11.40 -20.63
N MET A 101 -1.15 11.43 -19.44
CA MET A 101 -1.28 10.25 -18.60
C MET A 101 -2.14 9.17 -19.28
N ALA A 102 -3.25 9.56 -19.93
CA ALA A 102 -4.11 8.64 -20.68
C ALA A 102 -3.37 7.99 -21.86
N ASP A 103 -2.60 8.78 -22.62
CA ASP A 103 -1.84 8.27 -23.75
C ASP A 103 -0.72 7.30 -23.34
N MET A 104 -0.08 7.56 -22.21
CA MET A 104 0.91 6.64 -21.62
C MET A 104 0.25 5.36 -21.13
N TRP A 105 -0.86 5.47 -20.41
CA TRP A 105 -1.58 4.30 -19.88
C TRP A 105 -2.08 3.36 -20.96
N LYS A 106 -2.58 3.90 -22.10
CA LYS A 106 -2.97 3.12 -23.28
C LYS A 106 -1.81 2.37 -23.94
N ARG A 107 -0.58 2.79 -23.67
CA ARG A 107 0.67 2.14 -24.12
C ARG A 107 1.30 1.25 -23.07
N ASP A 108 0.55 0.89 -22.02
CA ASP A 108 1.01 0.11 -20.88
C ASP A 108 2.15 0.76 -20.07
N ILE A 109 2.25 2.10 -20.10
CA ILE A 109 3.23 2.87 -19.34
C ILE A 109 2.48 3.75 -18.32
N PRO A 110 2.72 3.66 -17.03
CA PRO A 110 3.57 2.74 -16.26
C PRO A 110 2.79 1.53 -15.68
N ARG A 111 1.92 0.92 -16.47
CA ARG A 111 0.91 -0.05 -16.05
C ARG A 111 1.47 -1.36 -15.51
N THR A 112 2.63 -1.78 -15.97
CA THR A 112 3.12 -3.13 -15.72
C THR A 112 4.03 -3.23 -14.50
N ALA A 113 4.35 -4.47 -14.09
CA ALA A 113 5.33 -4.79 -13.06
C ALA A 113 6.77 -4.34 -13.40
N HIS A 114 7.02 -3.86 -14.61
CA HIS A 114 8.31 -3.28 -15.01
C HIS A 114 8.62 -1.97 -14.30
N TYR A 115 7.58 -1.24 -13.85
CA TYR A 115 7.76 0.02 -13.13
C TYR A 115 7.56 -0.20 -11.63
N GLN A 116 8.52 0.25 -10.85
CA GLN A 116 8.40 0.22 -9.39
C GLN A 116 7.30 1.17 -8.91
N ILE A 117 6.68 0.86 -7.79
CA ILE A 117 5.55 1.65 -7.24
C ILE A 117 5.89 3.15 -7.21
N ILE A 118 7.03 3.52 -6.62
CA ILE A 118 7.44 4.93 -6.49
C ILE A 118 7.73 5.59 -7.84
N GLU A 119 8.27 4.85 -8.80
CA GLU A 119 8.51 5.38 -10.15
C GLU A 119 7.20 5.82 -10.82
N LYS A 120 6.10 5.09 -10.63
CA LYS A 120 4.79 5.47 -11.18
C LYS A 120 4.33 6.83 -10.63
N PHE A 121 4.53 7.09 -9.33
CA PHE A 121 4.23 8.39 -8.71
C PHE A 121 5.14 9.51 -9.26
N GLN A 122 6.44 9.24 -9.42
CA GLN A 122 7.37 10.20 -10.02
C GLN A 122 7.02 10.54 -11.47
N ILE A 123 6.60 9.54 -12.25
CA ILE A 123 6.13 9.76 -13.63
C ILE A 123 4.89 10.68 -13.65
N ALA A 124 3.91 10.43 -12.78
CA ALA A 124 2.72 11.27 -12.69
C ALA A 124 3.07 12.72 -12.35
N LEU A 125 3.95 12.96 -11.36
CA LEU A 125 4.44 14.30 -11.00
C LEU A 125 5.19 14.96 -12.16
N THR A 126 6.02 14.22 -12.89
CA THR A 126 6.76 14.72 -14.06
C THR A 126 5.80 15.19 -15.15
N LEU A 127 4.78 14.38 -15.48
CA LEU A 127 3.77 14.73 -16.48
C LEU A 127 2.95 15.95 -16.07
N ALA A 128 2.67 16.08 -14.76
CA ALA A 128 1.97 17.23 -14.20
C ALA A 128 2.87 18.46 -14.00
N ARG A 129 4.18 18.37 -14.31
CA ARG A 129 5.18 19.44 -14.06
C ARG A 129 5.22 19.89 -12.60
N LYS A 130 5.03 18.95 -11.68
CA LYS A 130 5.08 19.18 -10.24
C LYS A 130 6.46 18.81 -9.67
N SER A 131 6.75 19.29 -8.46
CA SER A 131 7.98 18.93 -7.75
C SER A 131 8.02 17.42 -7.46
N LEU A 132 9.15 16.80 -7.76
CA LEU A 132 9.36 15.37 -7.53
C LEU A 132 9.45 15.05 -6.03
N LEU A 133 9.23 13.78 -5.70
CA LEU A 133 9.38 13.27 -4.34
C LEU A 133 10.87 13.25 -3.96
N ASP A 134 11.20 13.77 -2.79
CA ASP A 134 12.55 13.70 -2.23
C ASP A 134 12.75 12.37 -1.48
N LEU A 135 13.34 11.39 -2.16
CA LEU A 135 13.55 10.05 -1.62
C LEU A 135 14.61 9.97 -0.50
N SER A 136 15.19 11.10 -0.09
CA SER A 136 16.08 11.19 1.07
C SER A 136 15.37 11.51 2.38
N ARG A 137 14.06 11.79 2.34
CA ARG A 137 13.26 12.21 3.49
C ARG A 137 12.03 11.32 3.70
N SER A 138 11.56 11.24 4.95
CA SER A 138 10.24 10.69 5.26
C SER A 138 9.14 11.58 4.66
N PRO A 139 8.00 11.03 4.22
CA PRO A 139 7.65 9.60 4.27
C PRO A 139 8.24 8.78 3.10
N PHE A 140 8.88 9.43 2.10
CA PHE A 140 9.31 8.77 0.85
C PHE A 140 10.40 7.73 1.08
N GLN A 141 11.38 8.02 1.93
CA GLN A 141 12.42 7.07 2.32
C GLN A 141 11.82 5.86 3.06
N ASP A 142 10.85 6.11 3.93
CA ASP A 142 10.18 5.08 4.71
C ASP A 142 9.33 4.17 3.80
N VAL A 143 8.62 4.72 2.83
CA VAL A 143 7.86 3.95 1.82
C VAL A 143 8.80 3.12 0.93
N GLN A 144 9.98 3.61 0.55
CA GLN A 144 10.97 2.77 -0.14
C GLN A 144 11.36 1.56 0.72
N THR A 145 11.55 1.78 2.02
CA THR A 145 11.92 0.70 2.95
C THR A 145 10.77 -0.28 3.14
N LEU A 146 9.51 0.21 3.21
CA LEU A 146 8.32 -0.63 3.22
C LEU A 146 8.24 -1.56 2.00
N ILE A 147 8.49 -1.03 0.81
CA ILE A 147 8.49 -1.82 -0.43
C ILE A 147 9.61 -2.88 -0.41
N ILE A 148 10.77 -2.55 0.14
CA ILE A 148 11.88 -3.51 0.33
C ILE A 148 11.46 -4.63 1.28
N ILE A 149 10.86 -4.32 2.44
CA ILE A 149 10.36 -5.32 3.39
C ILE A 149 9.30 -6.21 2.73
N ARG A 150 8.35 -5.62 2.00
CA ARG A 150 7.31 -6.38 1.29
C ARG A 150 7.91 -7.34 0.27
N ASN A 151 8.89 -6.89 -0.51
CA ASN A 151 9.54 -7.72 -1.52
C ASN A 151 10.35 -8.85 -0.87
N ASP A 152 11.05 -8.57 0.21
CA ASP A 152 11.80 -9.56 0.97
C ASP A 152 10.87 -10.65 1.57
N LEU A 153 9.72 -10.25 2.10
CA LEU A 153 8.72 -11.19 2.62
C LEU A 153 8.06 -12.05 1.53
N ILE A 154 7.91 -11.54 0.30
CA ILE A 154 7.34 -12.29 -0.82
C ILE A 154 8.36 -13.25 -1.42
N HIS A 155 9.60 -12.78 -1.59
CA HIS A 155 10.70 -13.52 -2.21
C HIS A 155 11.67 -14.10 -1.18
N PHE A 156 11.16 -14.40 0.02
CA PHE A 156 11.97 -14.85 1.14
C PHE A 156 12.75 -16.14 0.79
N GLU A 157 14.06 -16.05 0.89
CA GLU A 157 14.95 -17.21 0.79
C GLU A 157 15.34 -17.66 2.19
N PRO A 158 15.20 -18.98 2.52
CA PRO A 158 15.65 -19.49 3.80
C PRO A 158 17.14 -19.24 4.00
N VAL A 159 17.50 -18.53 5.06
CA VAL A 159 18.89 -18.29 5.42
C VAL A 159 19.12 -18.67 6.89
N TRP A 160 20.31 -19.15 7.20
CA TRP A 160 20.73 -19.28 8.58
C TRP A 160 20.92 -17.86 9.15
N THR A 161 20.04 -17.46 10.05
CA THR A 161 20.19 -16.20 10.75
C THR A 161 21.23 -16.35 11.84
N SER A 162 22.41 -15.74 11.64
CA SER A 162 23.36 -15.47 12.72
C SER A 162 23.07 -14.09 13.30
N ILE A 163 23.64 -13.81 14.49
CA ILE A 163 23.58 -12.46 15.10
C ILE A 163 24.20 -11.42 14.17
N GLU A 164 25.04 -11.83 13.26
CA GLU A 164 25.66 -11.03 12.21
C GLU A 164 24.71 -10.96 11.01
N ALA A 165 24.02 -9.84 10.89
CA ALA A 165 22.97 -9.59 9.90
C ALA A 165 23.50 -9.37 8.47
N GLU A 166 24.40 -10.23 7.97
CA GLU A 166 25.13 -10.02 6.70
C GLU A 166 24.24 -9.94 5.46
N LYS A 167 23.00 -10.46 5.50
CA LYS A 167 22.10 -10.50 4.33
C LYS A 167 20.91 -9.55 4.40
N VAL A 168 20.71 -8.84 5.53
CA VAL A 168 19.58 -7.93 5.66
C VAL A 168 19.87 -6.62 4.93
N HIS A 169 18.93 -6.13 4.14
CA HIS A 169 19.08 -4.88 3.40
C HIS A 169 19.35 -3.71 4.35
N LYS A 170 20.33 -2.86 4.02
CA LYS A 170 20.81 -1.74 4.87
C LYS A 170 19.69 -0.81 5.34
N ARG A 171 18.67 -0.56 4.50
CA ARG A 171 17.52 0.27 4.86
C ARG A 171 16.63 -0.38 5.93
N ILE A 172 16.53 -1.70 5.97
CA ILE A 172 15.81 -2.40 7.05
C ILE A 172 16.57 -2.24 8.36
N LEU A 173 17.91 -2.37 8.32
CA LEU A 173 18.75 -2.17 9.51
C LEU A 173 18.72 -0.73 10.04
N SER A 174 18.59 0.27 9.16
CA SER A 174 18.47 1.67 9.59
C SER A 174 17.22 1.93 10.44
N LEU A 175 16.14 1.20 10.23
CA LEU A 175 14.91 1.33 11.04
C LEU A 175 15.16 1.08 12.52
N GLN A 176 16.05 0.12 12.84
CA GLN A 176 16.46 -0.16 14.22
C GLN A 176 17.30 0.99 14.79
N GLN A 177 18.27 1.48 14.03
CA GLN A 177 19.17 2.56 14.45
C GLN A 177 18.40 3.86 14.71
N GLU A 178 17.46 4.17 13.84
CA GLU A 178 16.62 5.36 13.88
C GLU A 178 15.43 5.22 14.85
N LYS A 179 15.22 4.03 15.42
CA LYS A 179 14.11 3.73 16.34
C LYS A 179 12.75 4.13 15.76
N LYS A 180 12.51 3.80 14.48
CA LYS A 180 11.32 4.22 13.74
C LYS A 180 10.01 3.75 14.36
N PHE A 181 10.03 2.63 15.10
CA PHE A 181 8.86 2.04 15.76
C PHE A 181 9.25 1.14 16.95
N ALA A 182 8.25 0.78 17.75
CA ALA A 182 8.40 -0.18 18.84
C ALA A 182 8.64 -1.60 18.28
N LEU A 183 9.57 -2.34 18.89
CA LEU A 183 9.89 -3.70 18.48
C LEU A 183 8.79 -4.67 18.92
N ASN A 184 8.74 -5.84 18.27
CA ASN A 184 7.85 -6.93 18.58
C ASN A 184 8.07 -7.42 20.04
N PRO A 185 7.09 -7.27 20.94
CA PRO A 185 7.23 -7.65 22.34
C PRO A 185 7.17 -9.17 22.57
N LEU A 186 6.72 -9.96 21.60
CA LEU A 186 6.66 -11.42 21.69
C LEU A 186 8.03 -12.06 21.54
N ILE A 187 8.99 -11.36 20.94
CA ILE A 187 10.33 -11.87 20.65
C ILE A 187 11.39 -10.94 21.27
N THR A 188 11.74 -11.21 22.52
CA THR A 188 12.65 -10.36 23.30
C THR A 188 14.06 -10.95 23.51
N GLY A 189 14.29 -12.20 23.11
CA GLY A 189 15.56 -12.90 23.30
C GLY A 189 16.75 -12.13 22.69
N ALA A 190 17.88 -12.10 23.42
CA ALA A 190 19.09 -11.39 22.94
C ALA A 190 19.64 -11.95 21.63
N LEU A 191 19.47 -13.26 21.42
CA LEU A 191 19.94 -13.98 20.23
C LEU A 191 19.04 -13.83 19.00
N ASN A 192 17.80 -13.31 19.18
CA ASN A 192 16.91 -13.10 18.05
C ASN A 192 17.41 -11.90 17.21
N PRO A 193 17.50 -12.04 15.87
CA PRO A 193 17.91 -10.94 15.00
C PRO A 193 16.89 -9.80 15.03
N PHE A 194 17.30 -8.61 14.58
CA PHE A 194 16.35 -7.53 14.42
C PHE A 194 15.31 -7.89 13.37
N TYR A 195 15.74 -8.28 12.19
CA TYR A 195 14.87 -8.71 11.11
C TYR A 195 15.10 -10.21 10.82
N PRO A 196 14.02 -10.99 10.68
CA PRO A 196 12.62 -10.57 10.73
C PRO A 196 12.03 -10.44 12.14
N ASP A 197 12.63 -11.05 13.16
CA ASP A 197 12.04 -11.39 14.44
C ASP A 197 11.53 -10.16 15.23
N LYS A 198 12.44 -9.29 15.64
CA LYS A 198 12.12 -8.12 16.47
C LYS A 198 11.45 -6.99 15.67
N CYS A 199 11.67 -6.96 14.36
CA CYS A 199 11.13 -5.94 13.46
C CYS A 199 9.63 -6.16 13.23
N LEU A 200 9.23 -7.40 12.93
CA LEU A 200 7.86 -7.69 12.52
C LEU A 200 6.91 -7.77 13.72
N GLY A 201 6.30 -6.63 14.05
CA GLY A 201 5.31 -6.45 15.09
C GLY A 201 4.34 -5.33 14.79
N HIS A 202 3.44 -5.04 15.72
CA HIS A 202 2.46 -3.95 15.60
C HIS A 202 3.12 -2.61 15.26
N GLY A 203 4.25 -2.30 15.90
CA GLY A 203 4.98 -1.06 15.61
C GLY A 203 5.37 -0.92 14.15
N CYS A 204 5.90 -1.98 13.52
CA CYS A 204 6.23 -2.02 12.10
C CYS A 204 4.97 -1.90 11.22
N ALA A 205 3.90 -2.61 11.55
CA ALA A 205 2.64 -2.54 10.82
C ALA A 205 2.03 -1.11 10.88
N LYS A 206 2.00 -0.49 12.04
CA LYS A 206 1.56 0.89 12.24
C LYS A 206 2.41 1.88 11.43
N TRP A 207 3.74 1.74 11.49
CA TRP A 207 4.67 2.55 10.72
C TRP A 207 4.41 2.41 9.20
N ALA A 208 4.18 1.21 8.70
CA ALA A 208 3.90 0.96 7.30
C ALA A 208 2.64 1.71 6.83
N ILE A 209 1.56 1.67 7.61
CA ILE A 209 0.30 2.36 7.29
C ILE A 209 0.49 3.87 7.34
N SER A 210 1.05 4.39 8.44
CA SER A 210 1.20 5.83 8.64
C SER A 210 2.00 6.49 7.52
N ASN A 211 3.14 5.88 7.15
CA ASN A 211 3.96 6.42 6.05
C ASN A 211 3.29 6.26 4.67
N SER A 212 2.49 5.20 4.45
CA SER A 212 1.75 5.05 3.20
C SER A 212 0.66 6.10 3.05
N ILE A 213 -0.05 6.43 4.12
CA ILE A 213 -1.07 7.49 4.16
C ILE A 213 -0.40 8.86 3.90
N GLU A 214 0.62 9.20 4.67
CA GLU A 214 1.34 10.47 4.55
C GLU A 214 1.95 10.66 3.16
N PHE A 215 2.49 9.58 2.59
CA PHE A 215 3.01 9.57 1.22
C PHE A 215 1.94 9.92 0.19
N VAL A 216 0.77 9.30 0.27
CA VAL A 216 -0.33 9.55 -0.69
C VAL A 216 -0.91 10.95 -0.49
N GLU A 217 -1.02 11.42 0.75
CA GLU A 217 -1.47 12.79 1.06
C GLU A 217 -0.53 13.84 0.45
N ASP A 218 0.78 13.69 0.62
CA ASP A 218 1.76 14.60 0.03
C ASP A 218 1.69 14.56 -1.51
N PHE A 219 1.59 13.37 -2.08
CA PHE A 219 1.44 13.21 -3.53
C PHE A 219 0.16 13.90 -4.05
N PHE A 220 -0.99 13.65 -3.44
CA PHE A 220 -2.25 14.27 -3.84
C PHE A 220 -2.22 15.80 -3.67
N SER A 221 -1.62 16.29 -2.58
CA SER A 221 -1.41 17.71 -2.37
C SER A 221 -0.61 18.35 -3.52
N ARG A 222 0.49 17.72 -3.96
CA ARG A 222 1.28 18.19 -5.11
C ARG A 222 0.50 18.16 -6.41
N MET A 223 -0.30 17.11 -6.63
CA MET A 223 -1.13 16.96 -7.83
C MET A 223 -2.34 17.90 -7.84
N GLY A 224 -2.72 18.49 -6.70
CA GLY A 224 -3.95 19.28 -6.54
C GLY A 224 -5.20 18.40 -6.50
N ILE A 225 -5.07 17.15 -6.09
CA ILE A 225 -6.16 16.19 -5.93
C ILE A 225 -6.58 16.16 -4.46
N PRO A 226 -7.87 16.24 -4.12
CA PRO A 226 -8.32 16.10 -2.73
C PRO A 226 -8.06 14.67 -2.21
N VAL A 227 -7.89 14.56 -0.89
CA VAL A 227 -7.67 13.25 -0.26
C VAL A 227 -8.98 12.44 -0.29
N LEU A 228 -8.97 11.31 -0.98
CA LEU A 228 -10.19 10.50 -1.22
C LEU A 228 -10.61 9.66 -0.03
N PHE A 229 -9.74 9.43 0.96
CA PHE A 229 -10.02 8.55 2.09
C PHE A 229 -10.37 9.27 3.40
N ASP A 230 -10.65 10.58 3.36
CA ASP A 230 -11.05 11.34 4.56
C ASP A 230 -12.32 10.80 5.20
N HIS A 231 -13.28 10.36 4.40
CA HIS A 231 -14.54 9.78 4.87
C HIS A 231 -14.38 8.44 5.62
N ILE A 232 -13.23 7.77 5.48
CA ILE A 232 -12.94 6.51 6.18
C ILE A 232 -11.82 6.64 7.24
N ARG A 233 -11.33 7.85 7.55
CA ARG A 233 -10.20 8.04 8.49
C ARG A 233 -10.40 7.36 9.83
N SER A 234 -11.60 7.37 10.38
CA SER A 234 -11.89 6.67 11.64
C SER A 234 -11.65 5.15 11.57
N ARG A 235 -11.74 4.57 10.37
CA ARG A 235 -11.46 3.13 10.15
C ARG A 235 -9.97 2.82 9.98
N LEU A 236 -9.14 3.87 9.80
CA LEU A 236 -7.69 3.73 9.60
C LEU A 236 -6.90 3.73 10.92
N ASN A 237 -7.59 3.84 12.06
CA ASN A 237 -6.95 3.67 13.36
C ASN A 237 -6.28 2.31 13.44
N THR A 238 -5.06 2.28 13.96
CA THR A 238 -4.21 1.08 14.14
C THR A 238 -4.29 0.49 15.55
N GLU A 239 -4.96 1.20 16.43
CA GLU A 239 -5.28 0.81 17.80
C GLU A 239 -6.79 0.99 18.00
N PRO A 240 -7.43 0.18 18.86
CA PRO A 240 -8.87 0.29 19.15
C PRO A 240 -9.24 1.58 19.84
#